data_f4992b007a0642ce3025ad1b90b5b043
#
_entry.id   f4992b007a0642ce3025ad1b90b5b043
#
_cell.length_a   1.000
_cell.length_b   1.000
_cell.length_c   1.000
_cell.angle_alpha   90.00
_cell.angle_beta   90.00
_cell.angle_gamma   90.00
#
_symmetry.space_group_name_H-M   'P 1'
#
loop_
_entity.id
_entity.type
_entity.pdbx_description
1 polymer ?
#
loop_
_entity_poly.entity_id
_entity_poly.type
_entity_poly.pdbx_seq_one_letter_code
_entity_poly.pdbx_strand_id
1 'polypeptide(L)'
;MRRTFPRLVAASAFMFALLGTFASVASTLSTEVIVSVPDQALATVDRGRLIAQYPISTSKFGIGDSAGSYRTPLGTLFVSAKFGDNLPPGAVIKNRVPTGEVVTANPPGRDPIVARVIWLRGMEAQNRGARDRCIYIHGTPEERRIGKPASFGCIRMRSRDVIALYNSVHIGMHVTITRKQISDFIQADEPSFFARSD
;
A
#
# COMPACT_ATOMS: atom_id res chain seq x y z
N MET A 1 1.02 18.03 -91.26
CA MET A 1 1.79 17.01 -90.57
C MET A 1 2.11 17.56 -89.16
N ARG A 2 1.34 17.19 -88.11
CA ARG A 2 1.60 17.57 -86.71
C ARG A 2 1.94 16.31 -85.98
N ARG A 3 3.18 16.19 -85.45
CA ARG A 3 3.66 15.08 -84.64
C ARG A 3 3.32 15.38 -83.18
N THR A 4 2.48 14.54 -82.58
CA THR A 4 2.16 14.55 -81.19
C THR A 4 3.15 13.65 -80.38
N PHE A 5 3.85 14.20 -79.40
CA PHE A 5 4.68 13.45 -78.44
C PHE A 5 3.84 13.03 -77.22
N PRO A 6 3.95 11.82 -76.73
CA PRO A 6 3.28 11.41 -75.47
C PRO A 6 4.06 11.91 -74.28
N ARG A 7 3.31 12.51 -73.30
CA ARG A 7 3.81 12.90 -71.97
C ARG A 7 3.91 11.65 -71.11
N LEU A 8 5.13 11.37 -70.64
CA LEU A 8 5.37 10.39 -69.56
C LEU A 8 4.95 11.00 -68.25
N VAL A 9 3.96 10.37 -67.56
CA VAL A 9 3.56 10.73 -66.19
C VAL A 9 4.37 9.84 -65.22
N ALA A 10 5.32 10.44 -64.55
CA ALA A 10 6.06 9.76 -63.48
C ALA A 10 5.18 9.71 -62.20
N ALA A 11 4.76 8.52 -61.84
CA ALA A 11 4.07 8.28 -60.55
C ALA A 11 5.10 8.20 -59.42
N SER A 12 5.19 9.26 -58.61
CA SER A 12 5.97 9.27 -57.38
C SER A 12 5.19 8.54 -56.27
N ALA A 13 5.63 7.34 -55.90
CA ALA A 13 5.11 6.62 -54.76
C ALA A 13 5.71 7.22 -53.49
N PHE A 14 4.91 7.97 -52.74
CA PHE A 14 5.24 8.43 -51.39
C PHE A 14 5.01 7.28 -50.41
N MET A 15 6.11 6.65 -50.00
CA MET A 15 6.10 5.65 -48.93
C MET A 15 6.07 6.36 -47.57
N PHE A 16 4.89 6.47 -46.97
CA PHE A 16 4.74 6.95 -45.60
C PHE A 16 5.26 5.89 -44.64
N ALA A 17 6.46 6.07 -44.13
CA ALA A 17 6.97 5.30 -42.98
C ALA A 17 6.23 5.73 -41.71
N LEU A 18 5.28 4.90 -41.27
CA LEU A 18 4.61 5.04 -39.98
C LEU A 18 5.62 4.67 -38.86
N LEU A 19 6.38 5.64 -38.34
CA LEU A 19 7.12 5.46 -37.09
C LEU A 19 6.11 5.45 -35.97
N GLY A 20 5.69 4.23 -35.58
CA GLY A 20 4.96 4.01 -34.32
C GLY A 20 5.85 4.35 -33.14
N THR A 21 5.65 5.51 -32.52
CA THR A 21 6.24 5.82 -31.23
C THR A 21 5.56 4.93 -30.18
N PHE A 22 6.22 3.84 -29.80
CA PHE A 22 5.88 3.13 -28.59
C PHE A 22 6.17 4.06 -27.42
N ALA A 23 5.14 4.78 -26.97
CA ALA A 23 5.18 5.44 -25.66
C ALA A 23 5.32 4.33 -24.62
N SER A 24 6.54 4.10 -24.15
CA SER A 24 6.81 3.32 -22.95
C SER A 24 6.07 4.01 -21.81
N VAL A 25 4.95 3.44 -21.37
CA VAL A 25 4.28 3.84 -20.13
C VAL A 25 5.25 3.39 -19.05
N ALA A 26 6.20 4.27 -18.71
CA ALA A 26 6.97 4.14 -17.49
C ALA A 26 5.96 4.21 -16.35
N SER A 27 5.52 3.03 -15.87
CA SER A 27 4.82 2.91 -14.61
C SER A 27 5.72 3.56 -13.57
N THR A 28 5.32 4.71 -13.05
CA THR A 28 5.97 5.33 -11.90
C THR A 28 5.66 4.46 -10.70
N LEU A 29 6.39 3.34 -10.59
CA LEU A 29 6.36 2.47 -9.42
C LEU A 29 7.00 3.27 -8.28
N SER A 30 6.17 3.99 -7.56
CA SER A 30 6.54 4.66 -6.32
C SER A 30 6.48 3.65 -5.18
N THR A 31 7.18 3.95 -4.10
CA THR A 31 7.06 3.18 -2.85
C THR A 31 5.60 3.14 -2.42
N GLU A 32 5.08 1.95 -2.12
CA GLU A 32 3.71 1.73 -1.65
C GLU A 32 3.68 0.78 -0.45
N VAL A 33 2.56 0.78 0.24
CA VAL A 33 2.28 -0.15 1.34
C VAL A 33 1.29 -1.21 0.85
N ILE A 34 1.66 -2.48 0.99
CA ILE A 34 0.80 -3.63 0.69
C ILE A 34 0.37 -4.28 2.00
N VAL A 35 -0.93 -4.45 2.18
CA VAL A 35 -1.54 -5.17 3.32
C VAL A 35 -2.16 -6.46 2.77
N SER A 36 -1.49 -7.58 3.02
CA SER A 36 -2.01 -8.90 2.67
C SER A 36 -2.88 -9.45 3.81
N VAL A 37 -4.17 -9.62 3.52
CA VAL A 37 -5.10 -10.21 4.48
C VAL A 37 -4.81 -11.71 4.70
N PRO A 38 -4.52 -12.54 3.68
CA PRO A 38 -4.19 -13.94 3.91
C PRO A 38 -2.89 -14.13 4.69
N ASP A 39 -1.84 -13.33 4.41
CA ASP A 39 -0.55 -13.47 5.10
C ASP A 39 -0.56 -12.85 6.50
N GLN A 40 -1.58 -12.06 6.86
CA GLN A 40 -1.59 -11.19 8.05
C GLN A 40 -0.29 -10.41 8.16
N ALA A 41 0.15 -9.87 7.03
CA ALA A 41 1.40 -9.12 6.87
C ALA A 41 1.17 -7.80 6.13
N LEU A 42 2.02 -6.82 6.44
CA LEU A 42 2.14 -5.55 5.76
C LEU A 42 3.56 -5.43 5.23
N ALA A 43 3.71 -5.05 3.97
CA ALA A 43 5.01 -4.77 3.36
C ALA A 43 5.08 -3.35 2.81
N THR A 44 6.25 -2.74 2.86
CA THR A 44 6.62 -1.59 2.05
C THR A 44 7.40 -2.09 0.84
N VAL A 45 6.96 -1.70 -0.35
CA VAL A 45 7.52 -2.16 -1.63
C VAL A 45 7.91 -0.94 -2.45
N ASP A 46 9.11 -0.91 -2.99
CA ASP A 46 9.59 0.10 -3.93
C ASP A 46 9.92 -0.55 -5.27
N ARG A 47 9.19 -0.21 -6.32
CA ARG A 47 9.38 -0.74 -7.68
C ARG A 47 9.48 -2.27 -7.74
N GLY A 48 8.57 -2.95 -7.01
CA GLY A 48 8.55 -4.40 -6.92
C GLY A 48 9.60 -5.00 -5.97
N ARG A 49 10.44 -4.19 -5.34
CA ARG A 49 11.44 -4.64 -4.37
C ARG A 49 10.89 -4.53 -2.94
N LEU A 50 10.99 -5.60 -2.17
CA LEU A 50 10.63 -5.60 -0.76
C LEU A 50 11.62 -4.72 0.04
N ILE A 51 11.11 -3.70 0.72
CA ILE A 51 11.90 -2.82 1.61
C ILE A 51 11.78 -3.27 3.06
N ALA A 52 10.57 -3.53 3.53
CA ALA A 52 10.32 -4.04 4.88
C ALA A 52 9.00 -4.82 4.92
N GLN A 53 8.90 -5.77 5.86
CA GLN A 53 7.69 -6.53 6.10
C GLN A 53 7.45 -6.68 7.60
N TYR A 54 6.17 -6.57 7.99
CA TYR A 54 5.73 -6.59 9.39
C TYR A 54 4.53 -7.52 9.54
N PRO A 55 4.47 -8.34 10.60
CA PRO A 55 3.25 -9.05 10.95
C PRO A 55 2.21 -8.06 11.47
N ILE A 56 0.95 -8.27 11.07
CA ILE A 56 -0.18 -7.41 11.42
C ILE A 56 -1.36 -8.22 11.97
N SER A 57 -2.45 -7.52 12.31
CA SER A 57 -3.74 -8.12 12.59
C SER A 57 -4.84 -7.32 11.90
N THR A 58 -5.57 -7.97 10.97
CA THR A 58 -6.77 -7.41 10.35
C THR A 58 -8.03 -7.82 11.12
N SER A 59 -9.22 -7.48 10.59
CA SER A 59 -10.49 -7.74 11.25
C SER A 59 -10.79 -9.23 11.41
N LYS A 60 -11.24 -9.63 12.61
CA LYS A 60 -11.82 -10.96 12.88
C LYS A 60 -13.18 -11.19 12.20
N PHE A 61 -13.83 -10.12 11.73
CA PHE A 61 -15.12 -10.18 11.02
C PHE A 61 -14.94 -10.26 9.49
N GLY A 62 -13.69 -10.41 9.02
CA GLY A 62 -13.34 -10.49 7.61
C GLY A 62 -13.25 -9.12 6.95
N ILE A 63 -13.58 -9.07 5.65
CA ILE A 63 -13.37 -7.92 4.79
C ILE A 63 -14.67 -7.26 4.35
N GLY A 64 -14.66 -5.94 4.17
CA GLY A 64 -15.78 -5.14 3.70
C GLY A 64 -15.73 -3.70 4.20
N ASP A 65 -16.59 -2.82 3.65
CA ASP A 65 -16.62 -1.39 3.98
C ASP A 65 -18.00 -0.87 4.43
N SER A 66 -18.98 -1.74 4.67
CA SER A 66 -20.28 -1.31 5.20
C SER A 66 -20.14 -0.66 6.58
N ALA A 67 -20.88 0.40 6.83
CA ALA A 67 -20.92 1.07 8.13
C ALA A 67 -21.31 0.06 9.23
N GLY A 68 -20.65 0.13 10.39
CA GLY A 68 -20.88 -0.76 11.53
C GLY A 68 -20.46 -2.23 11.34
N SER A 69 -19.89 -2.61 10.20
CA SER A 69 -19.52 -4.00 9.91
C SER A 69 -18.30 -4.50 10.68
N TYR A 70 -17.49 -3.62 11.21
CA TYR A 70 -16.18 -3.93 11.83
C TYR A 70 -15.21 -4.71 10.93
N ARG A 71 -15.42 -4.69 9.61
CA ARG A 71 -14.60 -5.39 8.62
C ARG A 71 -13.48 -4.51 8.10
N THR A 72 -12.38 -5.12 7.66
CA THR A 72 -11.28 -4.42 6.99
C THR A 72 -11.64 -4.19 5.52
N PRO A 73 -11.61 -2.94 4.99
CA PRO A 73 -11.89 -2.67 3.58
C PRO A 73 -10.77 -3.20 2.69
N LEU A 74 -11.12 -3.58 1.45
CA LEU A 74 -10.16 -3.94 0.39
C LEU A 74 -9.97 -2.80 -0.61
N GLY A 75 -8.92 -2.91 -1.42
CA GLY A 75 -8.62 -2.03 -2.54
C GLY A 75 -7.56 -0.98 -2.22
N THR A 76 -7.51 0.05 -3.04
CA THR A 76 -6.54 1.13 -2.93
C THR A 76 -7.04 2.23 -2.01
N LEU A 77 -6.25 2.55 -1.01
CA LEU A 77 -6.42 3.65 -0.07
C LEU A 77 -5.18 4.54 -0.10
N PHE A 78 -5.20 5.64 0.63
CA PHE A 78 -4.01 6.45 0.86
C PHE A 78 -3.93 6.93 2.31
N VAL A 79 -2.72 7.27 2.75
CA VAL A 79 -2.46 7.88 4.05
C VAL A 79 -3.02 9.30 4.06
N SER A 80 -4.11 9.54 4.79
CA SER A 80 -4.78 10.84 4.83
C SER A 80 -4.35 11.74 5.98
N ALA A 81 -3.85 11.16 7.08
CA ALA A 81 -3.30 11.86 8.22
C ALA A 81 -2.44 10.91 9.08
N LYS A 82 -1.58 11.48 9.90
CA LYS A 82 -0.68 10.76 10.81
C LYS A 82 -0.73 11.42 12.19
N PHE A 83 -0.71 10.63 13.29
CA PHE A 83 -0.75 11.12 14.67
C PHE A 83 0.18 10.30 15.55
N GLY A 84 0.76 10.97 16.56
CA GLY A 84 1.62 10.32 17.54
C GLY A 84 3.11 10.54 17.28
N ASP A 85 3.50 11.64 16.61
CA ASP A 85 4.90 12.00 16.43
C ASP A 85 5.64 11.98 17.76
N ASN A 86 6.83 11.37 17.77
CA ASN A 86 7.74 11.31 18.91
C ASN A 86 7.20 10.67 20.19
N LEU A 87 6.01 10.06 20.16
CA LEU A 87 5.50 9.34 21.31
C LEU A 87 6.31 8.05 21.56
N PRO A 88 6.52 7.65 22.83
CA PRO A 88 7.17 6.39 23.15
C PRO A 88 6.29 5.18 22.76
N PRO A 89 6.88 3.97 22.61
CA PRO A 89 6.11 2.75 22.50
C PRO A 89 5.11 2.61 23.66
N GLY A 90 3.89 2.15 23.36
CA GLY A 90 2.84 1.99 24.36
C GLY A 90 2.10 3.28 24.77
N ALA A 91 2.51 4.46 24.28
CA ALA A 91 1.78 5.71 24.56
C ALA A 91 0.35 5.64 24.02
N VAL A 92 -0.64 5.81 24.91
CA VAL A 92 -2.06 5.69 24.58
C VAL A 92 -2.55 6.91 23.80
N ILE A 93 -3.24 6.65 22.68
CA ILE A 93 -3.86 7.67 21.85
C ILE A 93 -5.38 7.44 21.84
N LYS A 94 -6.14 8.45 22.28
CA LYS A 94 -7.61 8.45 22.26
C LYS A 94 -8.10 9.63 21.42
N ASN A 95 -9.03 9.38 20.50
CA ASN A 95 -9.54 10.41 19.58
C ASN A 95 -8.40 11.16 18.83
N ARG A 96 -7.31 10.45 18.48
CA ARG A 96 -6.12 10.99 17.80
C ARG A 96 -5.28 11.98 18.65
N VAL A 97 -5.50 12.00 19.95
CA VAL A 97 -4.77 12.84 20.90
C VAL A 97 -4.06 11.95 21.92
N PRO A 98 -2.78 12.20 22.25
CA PRO A 98 -2.10 11.50 23.34
C PRO A 98 -2.79 11.73 24.67
N THR A 99 -2.93 10.68 25.50
CA THR A 99 -3.55 10.78 26.82
C THR A 99 -2.55 11.02 27.96
N GLY A 100 -1.25 10.90 27.69
CA GLY A 100 -0.18 10.88 28.69
C GLY A 100 0.06 9.50 29.31
N GLU A 101 -0.86 8.56 29.14
CA GLU A 101 -0.69 7.19 29.62
C GLU A 101 0.26 6.38 28.72
N VAL A 102 1.08 5.52 29.33
CA VAL A 102 1.92 4.53 28.62
C VAL A 102 1.59 3.15 29.18
N VAL A 103 1.21 2.21 28.31
CA VAL A 103 0.90 0.83 28.66
C VAL A 103 1.98 -0.12 28.16
N THR A 104 2.27 -1.15 28.94
CA THR A 104 3.17 -2.23 28.54
C THR A 104 2.49 -3.18 27.56
N ALA A 105 3.27 -4.00 26.85
CA ALA A 105 2.74 -5.02 25.96
C ALA A 105 1.93 -6.08 26.73
N ASN A 106 0.81 -6.48 26.14
CA ASN A 106 -0.12 -7.51 26.63
C ASN A 106 -0.72 -7.24 28.03
N PRO A 107 -1.25 -6.05 28.30
CA PRO A 107 -1.92 -5.76 29.58
C PRO A 107 -3.23 -6.54 29.65
N PRO A 108 -3.65 -7.00 30.84
CA PRO A 108 -4.91 -7.72 30.97
C PRO A 108 -6.10 -6.84 30.63
N GLY A 109 -7.00 -7.34 29.77
CA GLY A 109 -8.32 -6.77 29.51
C GLY A 109 -8.34 -5.39 28.81
N ARG A 110 -7.21 -4.90 28.28
CA ARG A 110 -7.12 -3.58 27.64
C ARG A 110 -6.44 -3.64 26.28
N ASP A 111 -7.04 -2.99 25.30
CA ASP A 111 -6.51 -2.87 23.93
C ASP A 111 -6.71 -1.45 23.38
N PRO A 112 -6.12 -0.41 23.98
CA PRO A 112 -6.16 0.93 23.43
C PRO A 112 -5.31 1.03 22.16
N ILE A 113 -5.57 2.05 21.34
CA ILE A 113 -4.64 2.45 20.30
C ILE A 113 -3.39 3.04 20.95
N VAL A 114 -2.20 2.59 20.51
CA VAL A 114 -0.94 3.04 21.11
C VAL A 114 0.09 3.46 20.05
N ALA A 115 1.10 4.19 20.48
CA ALA A 115 2.30 4.63 19.79
C ALA A 115 2.04 5.51 18.57
N ARG A 116 1.39 5.02 17.52
CA ARG A 116 1.18 5.74 16.24
C ARG A 116 -0.18 5.41 15.65
N VAL A 117 -0.72 6.40 14.91
CA VAL A 117 -1.93 6.25 14.09
C VAL A 117 -1.64 6.76 12.69
N ILE A 118 -1.88 5.93 11.69
CA ILE A 118 -1.86 6.27 10.27
C ILE A 118 -3.31 6.13 9.78
N TRP A 119 -3.96 7.24 9.44
CA TRP A 119 -5.38 7.26 9.04
C TRP A 119 -5.51 7.06 7.55
N LEU A 120 -6.31 6.08 7.15
CA LEU A 120 -6.53 5.73 5.76
C LEU A 120 -7.79 6.36 5.19
N ARG A 121 -7.75 6.72 3.90
CA ARG A 121 -8.90 7.13 3.12
C ARG A 121 -8.98 6.29 1.86
N GLY A 122 -10.18 5.78 1.56
CA GLY A 122 -10.45 5.00 0.36
C GLY A 122 -10.44 5.84 -0.91
N MET A 123 -9.99 5.24 -2.00
CA MET A 123 -9.95 5.83 -3.35
C MET A 123 -11.00 5.23 -4.28
N GLU A 124 -11.65 4.15 -3.88
CA GLU A 124 -12.56 3.35 -4.70
C GLU A 124 -13.95 3.29 -4.06
N ALA A 125 -14.98 2.99 -4.87
CA ALA A 125 -16.36 2.92 -4.39
C ALA A 125 -16.55 1.92 -3.24
N GLN A 126 -15.83 0.78 -3.29
CA GLN A 126 -15.91 -0.30 -2.29
C GLN A 126 -15.17 -0.02 -0.98
N ASN A 127 -14.40 1.08 -0.88
CA ASN A 127 -13.66 1.44 0.34
C ASN A 127 -13.80 2.92 0.72
N ARG A 128 -14.73 3.65 0.08
CA ARG A 128 -14.95 5.10 0.33
C ARG A 128 -15.32 5.42 1.78
N GLY A 129 -15.93 4.47 2.50
CA GLY A 129 -16.31 4.60 3.90
C GLY A 129 -15.14 4.49 4.88
N ALA A 130 -13.96 4.06 4.44
CA ALA A 130 -12.82 3.76 5.31
C ALA A 130 -12.45 4.94 6.23
N ARG A 131 -12.47 6.19 5.73
CA ARG A 131 -12.15 7.36 6.55
C ARG A 131 -13.17 7.59 7.66
N ASP A 132 -14.46 7.58 7.34
CA ASP A 132 -15.53 7.85 8.31
C ASP A 132 -15.68 6.73 9.33
N ARG A 133 -15.33 5.50 8.91
CA ARG A 133 -15.22 4.33 9.79
C ARG A 133 -13.96 4.30 10.64
N CYS A 134 -13.11 5.32 10.54
CA CYS A 134 -11.84 5.41 11.27
C CYS A 134 -10.94 4.18 11.04
N ILE A 135 -10.75 3.77 9.79
CA ILE A 135 -9.81 2.70 9.45
C ILE A 135 -8.38 3.24 9.56
N TYR A 136 -7.65 2.71 10.52
CA TYR A 136 -6.27 3.07 10.83
C TYR A 136 -5.31 1.90 10.61
N ILE A 137 -4.04 2.22 10.37
CA ILE A 137 -2.91 1.37 10.75
C ILE A 137 -2.40 1.96 12.07
N HIS A 138 -2.35 1.15 13.14
CA HIS A 138 -2.01 1.65 14.47
C HIS A 138 -1.33 0.62 15.34
N GLY A 139 -0.65 1.09 16.39
CA GLY A 139 -0.09 0.21 17.40
C GLY A 139 -1.16 -0.38 18.34
N THR A 140 -0.94 -1.60 18.78
CA THR A 140 -1.73 -2.28 19.81
C THR A 140 -0.83 -2.78 20.93
N PRO A 141 -1.25 -2.72 22.19
CA PRO A 141 -0.55 -3.42 23.25
C PRO A 141 -0.84 -4.93 23.25
N GLU A 142 -1.92 -5.42 22.63
CA GLU A 142 -2.22 -6.86 22.52
C GLU A 142 -1.32 -7.54 21.45
N GLU A 143 -0.01 -7.46 21.62
CA GLU A 143 0.98 -7.93 20.64
C GLU A 143 0.95 -9.44 20.39
N ARG A 144 0.43 -10.24 21.34
CA ARG A 144 0.22 -11.70 21.17
C ARG A 144 -0.82 -12.06 20.10
N ARG A 145 -1.67 -11.12 19.72
CA ARG A 145 -2.68 -11.30 18.66
C ARG A 145 -2.21 -10.89 17.27
N ILE A 146 -1.02 -10.34 17.15
CA ILE A 146 -0.42 -10.01 15.85
C ILE A 146 -0.09 -11.31 15.10
N GLY A 147 -0.34 -11.33 13.80
CA GLY A 147 -0.26 -12.51 12.92
C GLY A 147 -1.57 -13.28 12.78
N LYS A 148 -2.67 -12.82 13.44
CA LYS A 148 -4.00 -13.43 13.35
C LYS A 148 -5.08 -12.36 13.17
N PRO A 149 -6.20 -12.65 12.47
CA PRO A 149 -7.34 -11.75 12.40
C PRO A 149 -7.94 -11.56 13.79
N ALA A 150 -7.83 -10.36 14.38
CA ALA A 150 -8.29 -10.08 15.73
C ALA A 150 -8.83 -8.65 15.93
N SER A 151 -8.70 -7.76 14.93
CA SER A 151 -9.16 -6.37 15.04
C SER A 151 -10.67 -6.21 14.80
N PHE A 152 -11.14 -4.98 14.90
CA PHE A 152 -12.49 -4.53 14.58
C PHE A 152 -12.49 -3.60 13.34
N GLY A 153 -11.64 -3.91 12.34
CA GLY A 153 -11.58 -3.21 11.06
C GLY A 153 -10.23 -2.57 10.76
N CYS A 154 -9.56 -2.04 11.75
CA CYS A 154 -8.22 -1.46 11.61
C CYS A 154 -7.13 -2.51 11.37
N ILE A 155 -5.98 -2.05 10.90
CA ILE A 155 -4.75 -2.84 10.75
C ILE A 155 -3.90 -2.59 12.00
N ARG A 156 -3.73 -3.62 12.84
CA ARG A 156 -2.99 -3.54 14.09
C ARG A 156 -1.57 -4.02 13.92
N MET A 157 -0.62 -3.33 14.55
CA MET A 157 0.82 -3.64 14.55
C MET A 157 1.37 -3.60 15.97
N ARG A 158 2.52 -4.25 16.19
CA ARG A 158 3.29 -4.03 17.42
C ARG A 158 3.76 -2.58 17.51
N SER A 159 3.95 -2.06 18.71
CA SER A 159 4.37 -0.66 18.92
C SER A 159 5.64 -0.31 18.14
N ARG A 160 6.68 -1.16 18.18
CA ARG A 160 7.93 -0.94 17.47
C ARG A 160 7.75 -0.94 15.94
N ASP A 161 6.89 -1.83 15.44
CA ASP A 161 6.70 -2.04 14.00
C ASP A 161 5.91 -0.87 13.40
N VAL A 162 4.88 -0.37 14.10
CA VAL A 162 4.12 0.79 13.63
C VAL A 162 4.96 2.08 13.70
N ILE A 163 5.89 2.21 14.66
CA ILE A 163 6.83 3.33 14.73
C ILE A 163 7.75 3.31 13.50
N ALA A 164 8.32 2.16 13.14
CA ALA A 164 9.17 2.02 11.97
C ALA A 164 8.41 2.34 10.68
N LEU A 165 7.20 1.78 10.50
CA LEU A 165 6.34 2.08 9.36
C LEU A 165 5.98 3.58 9.31
N TYR A 166 5.59 4.17 10.43
CA TYR A 166 5.21 5.57 10.52
C TYR A 166 6.32 6.51 10.02
N ASN A 167 7.57 6.21 10.34
CA ASN A 167 8.72 7.01 9.93
C ASN A 167 9.03 6.87 8.43
N SER A 168 8.61 5.78 7.79
CA SER A 168 8.85 5.52 6.37
C SER A 168 7.72 5.96 5.45
N VAL A 169 6.50 6.19 5.97
CA VAL A 169 5.35 6.59 5.17
C VAL A 169 5.05 8.09 5.27
N HIS A 170 4.53 8.67 4.20
CA HIS A 170 4.10 10.07 4.13
C HIS A 170 2.61 10.19 3.80
N ILE A 171 2.02 11.37 4.06
CA ILE A 171 0.64 11.68 3.65
C ILE A 171 0.57 11.64 2.12
N GLY A 172 -0.46 11.00 1.59
CA GLY A 172 -0.64 10.74 0.16
C GLY A 172 -0.07 9.40 -0.32
N MET A 173 0.77 8.70 0.47
CA MET A 173 1.30 7.38 0.09
C MET A 173 0.16 6.37 -0.08
N HIS A 174 0.22 5.58 -1.15
CA HIS A 174 -0.76 4.54 -1.42
C HIS A 174 -0.63 3.34 -0.48
N VAL A 175 -1.78 2.79 -0.13
CA VAL A 175 -1.92 1.59 0.70
C VAL A 175 -2.89 0.65 0.02
N THR A 176 -2.42 -0.48 -0.47
CA THR A 176 -3.24 -1.50 -1.11
C THR A 176 -3.58 -2.61 -0.10
N ILE A 177 -4.86 -2.75 0.25
CA ILE A 177 -5.34 -3.86 1.10
C ILE A 177 -5.92 -4.95 0.21
N THR A 178 -5.38 -6.16 0.27
CA THR A 178 -5.62 -7.19 -0.74
C THR A 178 -5.82 -8.60 -0.18
N ARG A 179 -6.42 -9.48 -1.00
CA ARG A 179 -6.48 -10.94 -0.79
C ARG A 179 -5.28 -11.69 -1.38
N LYS A 180 -4.39 -11.00 -2.09
CA LYS A 180 -3.17 -11.58 -2.65
C LYS A 180 -2.09 -11.68 -1.58
N GLN A 181 -1.12 -12.57 -1.80
CA GLN A 181 0.06 -12.68 -0.94
C GLN A 181 1.04 -11.53 -1.21
N ILE A 182 1.91 -11.24 -0.24
CA ILE A 182 2.97 -10.22 -0.43
C ILE A 182 3.89 -10.60 -1.58
N SER A 183 4.17 -11.89 -1.76
CA SER A 183 4.99 -12.41 -2.88
C SER A 183 4.48 -12.03 -4.26
N ASP A 184 3.17 -11.80 -4.43
CA ASP A 184 2.57 -11.42 -5.72
C ASP A 184 2.94 -9.99 -6.15
N PHE A 185 3.51 -9.20 -5.24
CA PHE A 185 3.91 -7.79 -5.45
C PHE A 185 5.43 -7.60 -5.51
N ILE A 186 6.19 -8.67 -5.30
CA ILE A 186 7.65 -8.62 -5.26
C ILE A 186 8.19 -9.27 -6.52
N GLN A 187 9.05 -8.56 -7.24
CA GLN A 187 9.81 -9.14 -8.34
C GLN A 187 10.84 -10.12 -7.75
N ALA A 188 10.91 -11.34 -8.30
CA ALA A 188 12.02 -12.22 -8.01
C ALA A 188 13.31 -11.50 -8.43
N ASP A 189 14.31 -11.47 -7.54
CA ASP A 189 15.64 -11.00 -7.92
C ASP A 189 16.10 -11.86 -9.12
N GLU A 190 16.14 -11.27 -10.32
CA GLU A 190 16.80 -11.89 -11.46
C GLU A 190 18.26 -12.13 -11.06
N PRO A 191 18.75 -13.37 -11.10
CA PRO A 191 20.15 -13.61 -10.83
C PRO A 191 20.96 -12.78 -11.81
N SER A 192 21.78 -11.86 -11.28
CA SER A 192 22.65 -11.01 -12.08
C SER A 192 23.57 -11.92 -12.93
N PHE A 193 23.23 -12.03 -14.21
CA PHE A 193 24.01 -12.78 -15.20
C PHE A 193 25.28 -12.01 -15.60
N PHE A 194 25.97 -11.44 -14.61
CA PHE A 194 27.31 -10.89 -14.77
C PHE A 194 28.28 -11.66 -13.90
N ALA A 195 28.59 -12.86 -14.32
CA ALA A 195 29.81 -13.54 -13.89
C ALA A 195 30.15 -14.64 -14.91
N ARG A 196 30.93 -14.28 -15.90
CA ARG A 196 32.16 -14.98 -16.37
C ARG A 196 32.46 -14.58 -17.79
N SER A 197 33.37 -13.67 -17.95
CA SER A 197 34.30 -13.65 -19.07
C SER A 197 35.65 -14.09 -18.48
N ASP A 198 35.96 -15.36 -18.68
CA ASP A 198 37.33 -15.85 -18.63
C ASP A 198 38.07 -15.43 -19.89
#